data_8aa9431594867160d12923110d337254
#
_entry.id   8aa9431594867160d12923110d337254
#
_cell.length_a   1.000
_cell.length_b   1.000
_cell.length_c   1.000
_cell.angle_alpha   90.00
_cell.angle_beta   90.00
_cell.angle_gamma   90.00
#
_symmetry.space_group_name_H-M   'P 1'
#
loop_
_entity.id
_entity.type
_entity.pdbx_description
1 polymer ?
#
loop_
_entity_poly.entity_id
_entity_poly.type
_entity_poly.pdbx_seq_one_letter_code
_entity_poly.pdbx_strand_id
1 'polypeptide(L)' 'MKKSYRIDVDCANCAAKMEAAIQKIPGVNEASVVFMTQRLKIDADDARFDEIMKEAQAAVSKVDRNCKIDL' A
#
# COMPACT_ATOMS: atom_id res chain seq x y z
N MET A 1 7.59 -9.50 -7.73
CA MET A 1 8.23 -8.20 -7.97
C MET A 1 8.13 -7.33 -6.73
N LYS A 2 9.24 -6.78 -6.28
CA LYS A 2 9.28 -5.91 -5.12
C LYS A 2 9.49 -4.47 -5.56
N LYS A 3 8.64 -3.57 -5.09
CA LYS A 3 8.78 -2.14 -5.34
C LYS A 3 8.52 -1.34 -4.07
N SER A 4 9.09 -0.15 -4.03
CA SER A 4 8.92 0.78 -2.94
C SER A 4 8.33 2.07 -3.49
N TYR A 5 7.31 2.60 -2.82
CA TYR A 5 6.64 3.82 -3.19
C TYR A 5 6.59 4.77 -2.00
N ARG A 6 6.49 6.04 -2.29
CA ARG A 6 6.19 7.02 -1.26
C ARG A 6 4.69 7.00 -1.00
N ILE A 7 4.32 7.07 0.27
CA ILE A 7 2.92 7.08 0.67
C ILE A 7 2.70 8.19 1.70
N ASP A 8 1.63 8.96 1.52
CA ASP A 8 1.22 9.94 2.51
C ASP A 8 0.39 9.23 3.56
N VAL A 9 0.86 9.26 4.79
CA VAL A 9 0.15 8.66 5.91
C VAL A 9 0.33 9.55 7.15
N ASP A 10 -0.78 9.83 7.83
CA ASP A 10 -0.81 10.82 8.92
C ASP A 10 -0.58 10.22 10.30
N CYS A 11 -0.79 8.93 10.46
CA CYS A 11 -0.63 8.30 11.77
C CYS A 11 -0.26 6.83 11.65
N ALA A 12 0.35 6.30 12.71
CA ALA A 12 0.79 4.92 12.75
C ALA A 12 -0.38 3.93 12.66
N ASN A 13 -1.51 4.25 13.27
CA ASN A 13 -2.72 3.41 13.18
C ASN A 13 -3.23 3.31 11.75
N CYS A 14 -3.22 4.43 11.03
CA CYS A 14 -3.62 4.46 9.62
C CYS A 14 -2.68 3.61 8.78
N ALA A 15 -1.38 3.73 9.03
CA ALA A 15 -0.37 2.93 8.33
C ALA A 15 -0.61 1.43 8.54
N ALA A 16 -0.90 1.00 9.76
CA ALA A 16 -1.19 -0.41 10.07
C ALA A 16 -2.45 -0.90 9.36
N LYS A 17 -3.49 -0.08 9.32
CA LYS A 17 -4.74 -0.42 8.62
C LYS A 17 -4.53 -0.52 7.12
N MET A 18 -3.78 0.39 6.54
CA MET A 18 -3.43 0.37 5.11
C MET A 18 -2.64 -0.88 4.76
N GLU A 19 -1.65 -1.22 5.58
CA GLU A 19 -0.85 -2.42 5.40
C GLU A 19 -1.73 -3.66 5.40
N ALA A 20 -2.61 -3.80 6.39
CA ALA A 20 -3.51 -4.95 6.48
C ALA A 20 -4.44 -5.02 5.27
N ALA A 21 -4.97 -3.89 4.82
CA ALA A 21 -5.86 -3.85 3.66
C ALA A 21 -5.14 -4.25 2.37
N ILE A 22 -3.91 -3.78 2.18
CA ILE A 22 -3.11 -4.10 1.00
C ILE A 22 -2.72 -5.58 1.00
N GLN A 23 -2.37 -6.14 2.14
CA GLN A 23 -2.02 -7.56 2.26
C GLN A 23 -3.17 -8.50 1.89
N LYS A 24 -4.41 -8.05 1.98
CA LYS A 24 -5.58 -8.83 1.62
C LYS A 24 -5.83 -8.88 0.11
N ILE A 25 -5.16 -8.07 -0.67
CA ILE A 25 -5.34 -8.04 -2.12
C ILE A 25 -4.78 -9.33 -2.73
N PRO A 26 -5.57 -10.04 -3.56
CA PRO A 26 -5.06 -11.23 -4.26
C PRO A 26 -3.86 -10.89 -5.14
N GLY A 27 -2.79 -11.68 -5.05
CA GLY A 27 -1.56 -11.47 -5.80
C GLY A 27 -0.49 -10.71 -5.02
N VAL A 28 -0.82 -10.15 -3.86
CA VAL A 28 0.17 -9.52 -2.97
C VAL A 28 0.79 -10.61 -2.10
N ASN A 29 2.10 -10.78 -2.22
CA ASN A 29 2.85 -11.72 -1.39
C ASN A 29 3.21 -11.10 -0.04
N GLU A 30 3.58 -9.82 -0.06
CA GLU A 30 3.97 -9.10 1.14
C GLU A 30 3.74 -7.62 0.93
N ALA A 31 3.35 -6.93 1.97
CA ALA A 31 3.20 -5.47 1.95
C ALA A 31 3.57 -4.91 3.32
N SER A 32 4.23 -3.76 3.32
CA SER A 32 4.64 -3.09 4.54
C SER A 32 4.49 -1.58 4.35
N VAL A 33 3.83 -0.93 5.28
CA VAL A 33 3.71 0.53 5.30
C VAL A 33 4.46 1.04 6.52
N VAL A 34 5.50 1.84 6.28
CA VAL A 34 6.34 2.38 7.33
C VAL A 34 5.99 3.86 7.52
N PHE A 35 5.34 4.17 8.64
CA PHE A 35 4.92 5.53 8.96
C PHE A 35 6.10 6.50 9.10
N MET A 36 7.16 6.05 9.76
CA MET A 36 8.31 6.90 10.06
C MET A 36 9.00 7.44 8.81
N THR A 37 9.06 6.64 7.76
CA THR A 37 9.72 7.00 6.51
C THR A 37 8.73 7.37 5.40
N GLN A 38 7.42 7.25 5.66
CA GLN A 38 6.37 7.50 4.67
C GLN A 38 6.61 6.65 3.41
N ARG A 39 6.86 5.35 3.61
CA ARG A 39 7.18 4.43 2.52
C ARG A 39 6.27 3.21 2.54
N LEU A 40 5.87 2.79 1.35
CA LEU A 40 5.17 1.54 1.11
C LEU A 40 6.13 0.60 0.38
N LYS A 41 6.36 -0.58 0.94
CA LYS A 41 7.08 -1.65 0.27
C LYS A 41 6.08 -2.73 -0.07
N ILE A 42 6.04 -3.16 -1.33
CA ILE A 42 5.10 -4.16 -1.78
C ILE A 42 5.82 -5.20 -2.64
N ASP A 43 5.49 -6.47 -2.39
CA ASP A 43 5.93 -7.60 -3.20
C ASP A 43 4.70 -8.28 -3.77
N ALA A 44 4.55 -8.23 -5.08
CA ALA A 44 3.36 -8.74 -5.75
C ALA A 44 3.72 -9.36 -7.10
N ASP A 45 2.76 -10.09 -7.66
CA ASP A 45 2.90 -10.75 -8.95
C ASP A 45 3.15 -9.73 -10.07
N ASP A 46 4.23 -9.94 -10.84
CA ASP A 46 4.62 -9.07 -11.96
C ASP A 46 3.51 -8.93 -13.00
N ALA A 47 2.85 -10.03 -13.32
CA ALA A 47 1.85 -10.05 -14.38
C ALA A 47 0.63 -9.18 -14.04
N ARG A 48 0.37 -8.97 -12.75
CA ARG A 48 -0.79 -8.21 -12.28
C ARG A 48 -0.41 -6.99 -11.45
N PHE A 49 0.84 -6.61 -11.50
CA PHE A 49 1.37 -5.57 -10.63
C PHE A 49 0.60 -4.25 -10.76
N ASP A 50 0.30 -3.83 -11.99
CA ASP A 50 -0.44 -2.58 -12.22
C ASP A 50 -1.84 -2.63 -11.64
N GLU A 51 -2.55 -3.74 -11.81
CA GLU A 51 -3.88 -3.93 -11.23
C GLU A 51 -3.81 -3.92 -9.70
N ILE A 52 -2.82 -4.62 -9.16
CA ILE A 52 -2.62 -4.69 -7.71
C ILE A 52 -2.36 -3.31 -7.13
N MET A 53 -1.57 -2.49 -7.81
CA MET A 53 -1.29 -1.14 -7.35
C MET A 53 -2.53 -0.25 -7.38
N LYS A 54 -3.41 -0.42 -8.37
CA LYS A 54 -4.70 0.28 -8.39
C LYS A 54 -5.57 -0.11 -7.21
N GLU A 55 -5.63 -1.39 -6.90
CA GLU A 55 -6.37 -1.89 -5.74
C GLU A 55 -5.76 -1.39 -4.43
N ALA A 56 -4.44 -1.36 -4.35
CA ALA A 56 -3.73 -0.82 -3.19
C ALA A 56 -4.06 0.65 -2.97
N GLN A 57 -4.08 1.44 -4.03
CA GLN A 57 -4.45 2.85 -3.97
C GLN A 57 -5.89 3.02 -3.46
N ALA A 58 -6.81 2.20 -3.96
CA ALA A 58 -8.20 2.21 -3.50
C ALA A 58 -8.30 1.83 -2.03
N ALA A 59 -7.52 0.83 -1.60
CA ALA A 59 -7.50 0.40 -0.20
C ALA A 59 -7.01 1.53 0.72
N VAL A 60 -5.97 2.23 0.32
CA VAL A 60 -5.43 3.38 1.06
C VAL A 60 -6.49 4.47 1.17
N SER A 61 -7.18 4.79 0.08
CA SER A 61 -8.23 5.80 0.06
C SER A 61 -9.42 5.43 0.95
N LYS A 62 -9.72 4.14 1.07
CA LYS A 62 -10.77 3.67 1.97
C LYS A 62 -10.43 3.86 3.44
N VAL A 63 -9.17 3.72 3.78
CA VAL A 63 -8.72 3.93 5.17
C VAL A 63 -8.73 5.41 5.50
N ASP A 64 -8.19 6.24 4.60
CA ASP A 64 -8.16 7.69 4.77
C ASP A 64 -8.10 8.36 3.39
N ARG A 65 -9.11 9.19 3.11
CA ARG A 65 -9.20 9.89 1.82
C ARG A 65 -8.06 10.87 1.57
N ASN A 66 -7.45 11.35 2.63
CA ASN A 66 -6.35 12.31 2.54
C ASN A 66 -5.01 11.63 2.28
N CYS A 67 -4.94 10.33 2.42
CA CYS A 67 -3.74 9.56 2.19
C CYS A 67 -3.76 8.94 0.81
N LYS A 68 -2.60 8.88 0.18
CA LYS A 68 -2.46 8.25 -1.15
C LYS A 68 -1.04 7.78 -1.38
N ILE A 69 -0.93 6.82 -2.28
CA ILE A 69 0.35 6.30 -2.75
C ILE A 69 0.80 7.16 -3.93
N ASP A 70 2.06 7.56 -3.90
CA ASP A 70 2.67 8.28 -5.01
C ASP A 70 3.10 7.26 -6.07
N LEU A 71 2.27 7.09 -7.07
CA LEU A 71 2.50 6.11 -8.16
C LEU A 71 3.26 6.70 -9.33
#